data_10c74e57813951a08a527a19fccc9702
#
_entry.id   10c74e57813951a08a527a19fccc9702
#
_cell.length_a   1.000
_cell.length_b   1.000
_cell.length_c   1.000
_cell.angle_alpha   90.00
_cell.angle_beta   90.00
_cell.angle_gamma   90.00
#
_symmetry.space_group_name_H-M   'P 1'
#
loop_
_entity.id
_entity.type
_entity.pdbx_description
1 polymer ?
#
loop_
_entity_poly.entity_id
_entity_poly.type
_entity_poly.pdbx_seq_one_letter_code
_entity_poly.pdbx_strand_id
1 'polypeptide(L)'
;MKKAVIGLGSNLGNRLENLSHALQALKNLPGTTVIATSRFYETAPVEVQSAQNDYLNACALLLTELSPRALLGACLGIEAGLGRERREFHGSRVIDLDLLLYEDVVLREDRKSVV
;
A
#
# COMPACT_ATOMS: atom_id res chain seq x y z
N MET A 1 13.06 -2.47 -16.79
CA MET A 1 11.98 -2.51 -15.79
C MET A 1 12.47 -3.21 -14.54
N LYS A 2 11.96 -2.80 -13.43
CA LYS A 2 12.34 -3.37 -12.14
C LYS A 2 11.13 -3.98 -11.45
N LYS A 3 11.39 -5.00 -10.66
CA LYS A 3 10.35 -5.63 -9.85
C LYS A 3 10.23 -4.88 -8.54
N ALA A 4 8.99 -4.71 -8.09
CA ALA A 4 8.72 -4.06 -6.81
C ALA A 4 7.54 -4.77 -6.16
N VAL A 5 7.53 -4.76 -4.82
CA VAL A 5 6.44 -5.36 -4.06
C VAL A 5 5.83 -4.27 -3.20
N ILE A 6 4.52 -4.11 -3.33
CA ILE A 6 3.75 -3.17 -2.55
C ILE A 6 2.86 -3.94 -1.60
N GLY A 7 2.93 -3.57 -0.32
CA GLY A 7 1.98 -4.08 0.66
C GLY A 7 0.80 -3.14 0.76
N LEU A 8 -0.41 -3.69 0.82
CA LEU A 8 -1.62 -2.91 0.95
C LEU A 8 -2.35 -3.33 2.21
N GLY A 9 -2.95 -2.36 2.89
CA GLY A 9 -3.73 -2.66 4.08
C GLY A 9 -4.83 -1.63 4.29
N SER A 10 -5.93 -2.07 4.89
CA SER A 10 -7.05 -1.21 5.20
C SER A 10 -7.77 -1.75 6.43
N ASN A 11 -8.05 -0.88 7.40
CA ASN A 11 -8.84 -1.29 8.56
C ASN A 11 -9.95 -0.30 8.88
N LEU A 12 -10.36 0.51 7.91
CA LEU A 12 -11.38 1.51 8.10
C LEU A 12 -12.30 1.52 6.89
N GLY A 13 -13.60 1.56 7.12
CA GLY A 13 -14.58 1.59 6.06
C GLY A 13 -14.73 0.25 5.37
N ASN A 14 -15.04 0.28 4.09
CA ASN A 14 -15.18 -0.96 3.29
C ASN A 14 -13.79 -1.40 2.85
N ARG A 15 -13.19 -2.29 3.65
CA ARG A 15 -11.80 -2.68 3.46
C ARG A 15 -11.56 -3.34 2.11
N LEU A 16 -12.47 -4.21 1.70
CA LEU A 16 -12.32 -4.91 0.41
C LEU A 16 -12.34 -3.92 -0.74
N GLU A 17 -13.27 -2.99 -0.71
CA GLU A 17 -13.39 -1.99 -1.74
C GLU A 17 -12.16 -1.09 -1.77
N ASN A 18 -11.67 -0.72 -0.58
CA ASN A 18 -10.48 0.13 -0.49
C ASN A 18 -9.28 -0.53 -1.13
N LEU A 19 -9.07 -1.83 -0.84
CA LEU A 19 -7.97 -2.56 -1.45
C LEU A 19 -8.15 -2.68 -2.96
N SER A 20 -9.37 -2.92 -3.40
CA SER A 20 -9.64 -3.05 -4.84
C SER A 20 -9.36 -1.74 -5.57
N HIS A 21 -9.77 -0.62 -4.98
CA HIS A 21 -9.50 0.69 -5.57
C HIS A 21 -7.99 0.97 -5.62
N ALA A 22 -7.27 0.60 -4.57
CA ALA A 22 -5.83 0.83 -4.54
C ALA A 22 -5.12 -0.02 -5.58
N LEU A 23 -5.53 -1.28 -5.74
CA LEU A 23 -4.96 -2.13 -6.78
C LEU A 23 -5.22 -1.56 -8.17
N GLN A 24 -6.43 -1.05 -8.39
CA GLN A 24 -6.74 -0.44 -9.69
C GLN A 24 -5.87 0.79 -9.93
N ALA A 25 -5.64 1.59 -8.89
CA ALA A 25 -4.78 2.75 -9.02
C ALA A 25 -3.34 2.35 -9.36
N LEU A 26 -2.85 1.27 -8.75
CA LEU A 26 -1.51 0.77 -9.09
C LEU A 26 -1.45 0.32 -10.54
N LYS A 27 -2.51 -0.31 -11.03
CA LYS A 27 -2.54 -0.78 -12.43
C LYS A 27 -2.50 0.38 -13.41
N ASN A 28 -2.93 1.56 -12.99
CA ASN A 28 -3.00 2.73 -13.85
C ASN A 28 -1.76 3.61 -13.77
N LEU A 29 -0.76 3.23 -12.97
CA LEU A 29 0.47 4.02 -12.91
C LEU A 29 1.23 3.92 -14.22
N PRO A 30 1.88 5.03 -14.64
CA PRO A 30 2.63 5.01 -15.90
C PRO A 30 3.80 4.03 -15.80
N GLY A 31 4.07 3.35 -16.93
CA GLY A 31 5.20 2.45 -17.02
C GLY A 31 5.19 1.33 -16.01
N THR A 32 4.01 0.91 -15.56
CA THR A 32 3.88 -0.04 -14.47
C THR A 32 2.83 -1.08 -14.80
N THR A 33 3.15 -2.33 -14.53
CA THR A 33 2.24 -3.45 -14.72
C THR A 33 2.15 -4.22 -13.42
N VAL A 34 0.94 -4.51 -12.96
CA VAL A 34 0.74 -5.40 -11.82
C VAL A 34 0.79 -6.82 -12.35
N ILE A 35 1.83 -7.57 -11.97
CA ILE A 35 2.05 -8.92 -12.49
C ILE A 35 1.23 -9.92 -11.71
N ALA A 36 1.15 -9.75 -10.41
CA ALA A 36 0.48 -10.71 -9.54
C ALA A 36 0.04 -10.02 -8.26
N THR A 37 -1.01 -10.55 -7.66
CA THR A 37 -1.46 -10.09 -6.35
C THR A 37 -1.66 -11.32 -5.47
N SER A 38 -1.39 -11.14 -4.18
CA SER A 38 -1.70 -12.19 -3.23
C SER A 38 -3.21 -12.25 -3.01
N ARG A 39 -3.66 -13.32 -2.38
CA ARG A 39 -5.01 -13.32 -1.85
C ARG A 39 -5.07 -12.31 -0.71
N PHE A 40 -6.28 -11.92 -0.35
CA PHE A 40 -6.49 -11.01 0.77
C PHE A 40 -6.47 -11.81 2.07
N TYR A 41 -5.92 -11.20 3.12
CA TYR A 41 -5.82 -11.88 4.42
C TYR A 41 -5.94 -10.86 5.54
N GLU A 42 -6.39 -11.30 6.69
CA GLU A 42 -6.62 -10.41 7.81
C GLU A 42 -5.52 -10.52 8.85
N THR A 43 -5.19 -9.39 9.46
CA THR A 43 -4.25 -9.33 10.57
C THR A 43 -4.79 -8.41 11.63
N ALA A 44 -4.43 -8.69 12.89
CA ALA A 44 -4.79 -7.82 13.99
C ALA A 44 -3.91 -6.57 13.99
N PRO A 45 -4.41 -5.44 14.54
CA PRO A 45 -3.56 -4.27 14.70
C PRO A 45 -2.36 -4.57 15.57
N VAL A 46 -1.22 -3.95 15.23
CA VAL A 46 0.02 -4.22 15.95
C VAL A 46 -0.05 -3.65 17.37
N GLU A 47 -0.57 -2.44 17.49
CA GLU A 47 -0.69 -1.80 18.78
C GLU A 47 -2.14 -1.53 19.07
N VAL A 48 -2.60 -2.01 20.21
CA VAL A 48 -4.01 -1.91 20.56
C VAL A 48 -4.15 -0.97 21.72
N GLN A 49 -4.18 0.32 21.43
CA GLN A 49 -4.47 1.33 22.43
C GLN A 49 -5.96 1.49 22.63
N SER A 50 -6.71 1.17 21.61
CA SER A 50 -8.15 1.25 21.64
C SER A 50 -8.66 0.21 20.65
N ALA A 51 -9.98 0.01 20.67
CA ALA A 51 -10.58 -0.97 19.77
C ALA A 51 -10.38 -0.49 18.32
N GLN A 52 -9.74 -1.32 17.53
CA GLN A 52 -9.56 -1.11 16.11
C GLN A 52 -9.98 -2.37 15.39
N ASN A 53 -10.46 -2.19 14.16
CA ASN A 53 -10.78 -3.32 13.31
C ASN A 53 -9.50 -3.99 12.83
N ASP A 54 -9.62 -5.25 12.52
CA ASP A 54 -8.51 -5.96 11.90
C ASP A 54 -8.23 -5.35 10.53
N TYR A 55 -6.97 -5.44 10.13
CA TYR A 55 -6.58 -5.05 8.78
C TYR A 55 -6.95 -6.14 7.80
N LEU A 56 -7.40 -5.72 6.62
CA LEU A 56 -7.43 -6.59 5.45
C LEU A 56 -6.21 -6.21 4.61
N ASN A 57 -5.44 -7.20 4.21
CA ASN A 57 -4.14 -6.98 3.57
C ASN A 57 -4.02 -7.72 2.26
N ALA A 58 -3.09 -7.24 1.44
CA ALA A 58 -2.68 -7.93 0.22
C ALA A 58 -1.29 -7.45 -0.15
N CYS A 59 -0.65 -8.18 -1.05
CA CYS A 59 0.61 -7.74 -1.64
C CYS A 59 0.46 -7.75 -3.15
N ALA A 60 1.12 -6.81 -3.80
CA ALA A 60 1.12 -6.73 -5.25
C ALA A 60 2.55 -6.74 -5.76
N LEU A 61 2.80 -7.55 -6.77
CA LEU A 61 4.09 -7.61 -7.45
C LEU A 61 3.98 -6.80 -8.72
N LEU A 62 4.86 -5.82 -8.87
CA LEU A 62 4.84 -4.91 -10.01
C LEU A 62 6.10 -5.09 -10.86
N LEU A 63 5.95 -4.82 -12.16
CA LEU A 63 7.08 -4.46 -13.01
C LEU A 63 6.92 -2.99 -13.32
N THR A 64 7.96 -2.19 -13.10
CA THR A 64 7.81 -0.75 -13.21
C THR A 64 9.05 -0.10 -13.77
N GLU A 65 8.84 0.97 -14.53
CA GLU A 65 9.90 1.86 -14.99
C GLU A 65 10.12 3.00 -14.02
N LEU A 66 9.23 3.16 -13.03
CA LEU A 66 9.36 4.23 -12.07
C LEU A 66 10.54 3.96 -11.15
N SER A 67 11.25 5.03 -10.78
CA SER A 67 12.30 4.92 -9.78
C SER A 67 11.68 4.60 -8.42
N PRO A 68 12.49 4.16 -7.45
CA PRO A 68 11.94 3.92 -6.11
C PRO A 68 11.26 5.15 -5.52
N ARG A 69 11.85 6.32 -5.71
CA ARG A 69 11.25 7.54 -5.18
C ARG A 69 9.95 7.89 -5.88
N ALA A 70 9.91 7.72 -7.19
CA ALA A 70 8.69 8.00 -7.94
C ALA A 70 7.58 7.03 -7.54
N LEU A 71 7.92 5.75 -7.36
CA LEU A 71 6.95 4.75 -6.94
C LEU A 71 6.45 5.04 -5.54
N LEU A 72 7.36 5.43 -4.64
CA LEU A 72 6.98 5.80 -3.29
C LEU A 72 6.03 6.99 -3.31
N GLY A 73 6.35 8.01 -4.12
CA GLY A 73 5.47 9.17 -4.26
C GLY A 73 4.11 8.79 -4.81
N ALA A 74 4.08 7.86 -5.77
CA ALA A 74 2.82 7.38 -6.33
C ALA A 74 1.97 6.70 -5.25
N CYS A 75 2.60 5.88 -4.41
CA CYS A 75 1.88 5.22 -3.31
C CYS A 75 1.31 6.24 -2.35
N LEU A 76 2.09 7.27 -2.00
CA LEU A 76 1.61 8.31 -1.11
C LEU A 76 0.45 9.07 -1.75
N GLY A 77 0.52 9.31 -3.07
CA GLY A 77 -0.55 9.97 -3.77
C GLY A 77 -1.83 9.15 -3.80
N ILE A 78 -1.71 7.83 -3.95
CA ILE A 78 -2.88 6.96 -3.93
C ILE A 78 -3.51 6.97 -2.54
N GLU A 79 -2.68 6.91 -1.49
CA GLU A 79 -3.19 6.99 -0.13
C GLU A 79 -3.96 8.29 0.08
N ALA A 80 -3.39 9.40 -0.35
CA ALA A 80 -4.04 10.69 -0.20
C ALA A 80 -5.35 10.76 -0.98
N GLY A 81 -5.34 10.23 -2.20
CA GLY A 81 -6.52 10.28 -3.05
C GLY A 81 -7.68 9.46 -2.50
N LEU A 82 -7.40 8.26 -2.01
CA LEU A 82 -8.44 7.38 -1.51
C LEU A 82 -8.84 7.72 -0.08
N GLY A 83 -7.95 8.34 0.68
CA GLY A 83 -8.20 8.63 2.08
C GLY A 83 -8.48 10.09 2.38
N ARG A 84 -8.73 10.92 1.36
CA ARG A 84 -8.80 12.35 1.60
C ARG A 84 -9.94 12.77 2.51
N GLU A 85 -10.95 11.95 2.63
CA GLU A 85 -12.08 12.28 3.50
C GLU A 85 -12.03 11.55 4.82
N ARG A 86 -11.01 10.75 5.01
CA ARG A 86 -10.95 9.99 6.23
C ARG A 86 -10.57 10.89 7.41
N ARG A 87 -11.02 10.42 8.56
CA ARG A 87 -10.54 10.95 9.82
C ARG A 87 -9.59 9.96 10.41
N GLU A 88 -8.55 10.46 11.02
CA GLU A 88 -7.60 9.59 11.66
C GLU A 88 -8.02 9.36 13.10
N PHE A 89 -8.41 8.14 13.41
CA PHE A 89 -8.85 7.78 14.74
C PHE A 89 -7.99 6.62 15.21
N HIS A 90 -7.11 6.88 16.17
CA HIS A 90 -6.37 5.80 16.82
C HIS A 90 -5.58 4.95 15.83
N GLY A 91 -5.08 5.56 14.78
CA GLY A 91 -4.25 4.86 13.83
C GLY A 91 -4.97 4.08 12.76
N SER A 92 -6.30 4.14 12.72
CA SER A 92 -7.05 3.46 11.67
C SER A 92 -6.83 4.13 10.32
N ARG A 93 -6.78 3.32 9.25
CA ARG A 93 -6.46 3.79 7.92
C ARG A 93 -7.43 3.27 6.89
N VAL A 94 -7.87 4.17 6.01
CA VAL A 94 -8.64 3.77 4.83
C VAL A 94 -7.77 2.88 3.96
N ILE A 95 -6.55 3.33 3.68
CA ILE A 95 -5.62 2.55 2.87
C ILE A 95 -4.19 2.90 3.28
N ASP A 96 -3.37 1.88 3.33
CA ASP A 96 -1.95 2.04 3.63
C ASP A 96 -1.20 1.26 2.56
N LEU A 97 -0.26 1.92 1.90
CA LEU A 97 0.55 1.33 0.85
C LEU A 97 2.01 1.45 1.23
N ASP A 98 2.69 0.32 1.32
CA ASP A 98 4.11 0.29 1.68
C ASP A 98 4.92 -0.30 0.56
N LEU A 99 6.01 0.38 0.21
CA LEU A 99 6.98 -0.19 -0.71
C LEU A 99 7.85 -1.12 0.09
N LEU A 100 7.64 -2.42 -0.08
CA LEU A 100 8.33 -3.44 0.71
C LEU A 100 9.64 -3.87 0.10
N LEU A 101 9.68 -3.99 -1.21
CA LEU A 101 10.88 -4.41 -1.94
C LEU A 101 10.94 -3.66 -3.25
N TYR A 102 12.15 -3.32 -3.65
CA TYR A 102 12.43 -2.79 -4.97
C TYR A 102 13.73 -3.41 -5.43
N GLU A 103 13.71 -4.03 -6.59
CA GLU A 103 14.84 -4.78 -7.13
C GLU A 103 16.10 -3.93 -7.11
N ASP A 104 17.16 -4.49 -6.52
CA ASP A 104 18.49 -3.86 -6.47
C ASP A 104 18.56 -2.62 -5.56
N VAL A 105 17.56 -2.40 -4.71
CA VAL A 105 17.55 -1.27 -3.80
C VAL A 105 17.32 -1.75 -2.39
N VAL A 106 18.10 -1.22 -1.46
CA VAL A 106 17.93 -1.51 -0.03
C VAL A 106 16.96 -0.47 0.53
N LEU A 107 15.90 -0.94 1.18
CA LEU A 107 14.91 -0.08 1.78
C LEU A 107 15.20 0.06 3.26
N ARG A 108 14.92 1.25 3.80
CA ARG A 108 15.14 1.51 5.22
C ARG A 108 14.02 0.91 6.03
N GLU A 109 14.25 0.81 7.35
CA GLU A 109 13.24 0.36 8.28
C GLU A 109 11.96 1.16 8.15
N ASP A 110 12.10 2.46 8.03
CA ASP A 110 10.97 3.32 7.72
C ASP A 110 10.58 3.00 6.30
N ARG A 111 9.48 2.34 6.13
CA ARG A 111 9.11 1.80 4.85
C ARG A 111 8.82 2.84 3.80
N LYS A 112 8.71 4.08 4.19
CA LYS A 112 8.48 5.16 3.22
C LYS A 112 9.77 5.88 2.87
N SER A 113 10.90 5.32 3.23
CA SER A 113 12.21 5.88 2.90
C SER A 113 13.00 4.88 2.06
N VAL A 114 13.72 5.38 1.05
CA VAL A 114 14.62 4.55 0.24
C VAL A 114 16.02 5.09 0.33
N VAL A 115 16.95 4.15 0.29
CA VAL A 115 18.37 4.47 0.37
C VAL A 115 18.93 4.77 -1.00
#